data_16eafe24f771c687cf7385a5d425747a
#
_entry.id   16eafe24f771c687cf7385a5d425747a
#
_cell.length_a   1.000
_cell.length_b   1.000
_cell.length_c   1.000
_cell.angle_alpha   90.00
_cell.angle_beta   90.00
_cell.angle_gamma   90.00
#
_symmetry.space_group_name_H-M   'P 1'
#
loop_
_entity.id
_entity.type
_entity.pdbx_description
1 polymer ?
#
loop_
_entity_poly.entity_id
_entity_poly.type
_entity_poly.pdbx_seq_one_letter_code
_entity_poly.pdbx_strand_id
1 'polypeptide(L)'
;MVQKKWKSLIMLTIAAALLVGAGEAARAEEPAGALVPAKQEAMAVPRRVTYTAEDKARYEALREKNEGRLAPKERFLTTTAQKVVLTFGGLTRKESVEDILDHLDRMGVKATFFVTELELRKYTDTVREIAARGHELGLGLRTGTDGDFYETCAQIERLQKNMQRLLGVRPVIARQVFGREIPTVNEAASAMGIELLGQTVNMVQTKDKEAKKVEDISDHLFGKFILAMGRGQIIYGRLDFLDDPTLTGGLLDWIKKNKVDSATYATLLDNPHTNAENDSAYSMGAVREVLGDEAHRWTYPVPEEKMLSSLRGEKQRKPRTESLFRHEFAKRYIGAPTVTDTDRIRGFSEAEMEQMDHTGIVKDVRDNTIFLTFDDWGTDVSINHLLYVLRKHHAKGTFFIITWNVKNNPNLLRAIAADGHDIASHTNRHRPMVWQTSNYGGNMTPMTEEEYAEDVRLSYEELQKTVGDVMVDGKPALTHYFRPPTLAISKSGIRSIMDAGFSYIVSGYESTDDYAIPSLQAMIGAISHGIYDEKGNVRKGSILIMHMTDKAQYTAEALDYILTVNDARDDNDPKKFKTGRLSDHLKEGYDQSREMTGDLEKHLSYKGSCGH
;
A
#
# COMPACT_ATOMS: atom_id res chain seq x y z
N MET A 1 6.00 -36.06 32.73
CA MET A 1 4.55 -35.80 32.68
C MET A 1 4.17 -34.31 32.56
N VAL A 2 5.14 -33.42 32.47
CA VAL A 2 4.94 -31.93 32.38
C VAL A 2 5.08 -31.43 30.94
N GLN A 3 5.75 -32.14 30.06
CA GLN A 3 5.99 -31.69 28.65
C GLN A 3 4.80 -31.91 27.68
N LYS A 4 3.75 -32.63 28.07
CA LYS A 4 2.58 -32.89 27.21
C LYS A 4 1.47 -31.81 27.31
N LYS A 5 1.48 -30.97 28.31
CA LYS A 5 0.45 -29.90 28.50
C LYS A 5 0.75 -28.56 27.80
N TRP A 6 1.99 -28.34 27.39
CA TRP A 6 2.36 -27.10 26.72
C TRP A 6 2.13 -27.11 25.20
N LYS A 7 2.14 -28.28 24.59
CA LYS A 7 1.83 -28.41 23.14
C LYS A 7 0.36 -28.16 22.79
N SER A 8 -0.56 -28.40 23.72
CA SER A 8 -2.00 -28.20 23.47
C SER A 8 -2.45 -26.73 23.65
N LEU A 9 -1.68 -25.89 24.33
CA LEU A 9 -2.04 -24.48 24.57
C LEU A 9 -1.57 -23.56 23.42
N ILE A 10 -0.51 -23.98 22.71
CA ILE A 10 0.02 -23.24 21.55
C ILE A 10 -0.83 -23.49 20.30
N MET A 11 -1.46 -24.67 20.17
CA MET A 11 -2.35 -24.94 19.04
C MET A 11 -3.72 -24.25 19.10
N LEU A 12 -4.21 -23.86 20.28
CA LEU A 12 -5.49 -23.16 20.40
C LEU A 12 -5.40 -21.66 20.06
N THR A 13 -4.22 -21.08 20.17
CA THR A 13 -4.00 -19.66 19.83
C THR A 13 -3.75 -19.42 18.34
N ILE A 14 -3.29 -20.42 17.60
CA ILE A 14 -3.06 -20.33 16.15
C ILE A 14 -4.35 -20.54 15.36
N ALA A 15 -5.29 -21.36 15.85
CA ALA A 15 -6.57 -21.59 15.20
C ALA A 15 -7.53 -20.37 15.28
N ALA A 16 -7.35 -19.48 16.26
CA ALA A 16 -8.18 -18.28 16.41
C ALA A 16 -7.74 -17.11 15.49
N ALA A 17 -6.50 -17.13 14.98
CA ALA A 17 -5.99 -16.08 14.10
C ALA A 17 -6.27 -16.34 12.62
N LEU A 18 -6.64 -17.56 12.23
CA LEU A 18 -6.95 -17.94 10.84
C LEU A 18 -8.45 -17.91 10.51
N LEU A 19 -9.33 -17.72 11.50
CA LEU A 19 -10.79 -17.68 11.31
C LEU A 19 -11.36 -16.27 11.08
N VAL A 20 -10.54 -15.22 11.01
CA VAL A 20 -10.97 -13.84 10.75
C VAL A 20 -10.66 -13.38 9.31
N GLY A 21 -10.17 -14.26 8.45
CA GLY A 21 -9.85 -13.95 7.04
C GLY A 21 -10.96 -14.19 6.01
N ALA A 22 -12.16 -14.62 6.41
CA ALA A 22 -13.29 -14.86 5.53
C ALA A 22 -14.54 -14.09 5.99
N GLY A 23 -14.37 -12.88 6.48
CA GLY A 23 -15.43 -11.90 6.65
C GLY A 23 -15.44 -10.98 5.46
N GLU A 24 -16.49 -11.04 4.66
CA GLU A 24 -16.90 -9.99 3.72
C GLU A 24 -16.54 -8.64 4.32
N ALA A 25 -16.07 -7.71 3.45
CA ALA A 25 -16.03 -6.31 3.80
C ALA A 25 -17.42 -5.93 4.33
N ALA A 26 -17.60 -6.03 5.65
CA ALA A 26 -18.75 -5.47 6.29
C ALA A 26 -18.73 -3.98 5.92
N ARG A 27 -19.54 -3.58 4.96
CA ARG A 27 -20.11 -2.24 4.98
C ARG A 27 -20.48 -2.04 6.44
N ALA A 28 -19.91 -1.05 7.08
CA ALA A 28 -20.42 -0.53 8.32
C ALA A 28 -21.85 -0.04 8.01
N GLU A 29 -22.81 -0.94 8.09
CA GLU A 29 -24.19 -0.58 8.29
C GLU A 29 -24.23 0.02 9.70
N GLU A 30 -24.53 1.31 9.75
CA GLU A 30 -24.95 1.95 10.99
C GLU A 30 -26.08 1.11 11.59
N PRO A 31 -26.10 0.86 12.89
CA PRO A 31 -27.18 0.13 13.52
C PRO A 31 -28.49 0.88 13.29
N ALA A 32 -29.39 0.28 12.52
CA ALA A 32 -30.78 0.70 12.43
C ALA A 32 -31.41 0.45 13.80
N GLY A 33 -31.78 1.52 14.49
CA GLY A 33 -32.60 1.40 15.67
C GLY A 33 -32.36 2.41 16.78
N ALA A 34 -32.35 3.71 16.47
CA ALA A 34 -32.76 4.70 17.45
C ALA A 34 -34.15 5.20 17.04
N LEU A 35 -35.13 4.90 17.83
CA LEU A 35 -36.49 5.45 17.74
C LEU A 35 -36.42 6.97 17.68
N VAL A 36 -36.61 7.53 16.51
CA VAL A 36 -36.79 8.96 16.30
C VAL A 36 -38.16 9.33 16.86
N PRO A 37 -38.28 10.28 17.80
CA PRO A 37 -39.59 10.77 18.21
C PRO A 37 -40.32 11.39 17.01
N ALA A 38 -41.64 11.20 16.97
CA ALA A 38 -42.53 11.59 15.92
C ALA A 38 -42.25 13.02 15.41
N LYS A 39 -42.09 13.14 14.10
CA LYS A 39 -41.95 14.39 13.36
C LYS A 39 -43.09 15.35 13.75
N GLN A 40 -42.74 16.48 14.37
CA GLN A 40 -43.46 17.71 14.05
C GLN A 40 -43.11 18.08 12.61
N GLU A 41 -44.07 18.13 11.75
CA GLU A 41 -43.96 18.70 10.40
C GLU A 41 -43.55 20.18 10.55
N ALA A 42 -42.25 20.44 10.53
CA ALA A 42 -41.75 21.78 10.34
C ALA A 42 -42.15 22.18 8.92
N MET A 43 -43.06 23.14 8.79
CA MET A 43 -43.32 23.82 7.53
C MET A 43 -42.00 24.12 6.83
N ALA A 44 -41.80 23.57 5.64
CA ALA A 44 -40.63 23.82 4.82
C ALA A 44 -40.53 25.33 4.55
N VAL A 45 -39.63 26.00 5.25
CA VAL A 45 -39.28 27.37 4.90
C VAL A 45 -38.69 27.32 3.49
N PRO A 46 -39.23 28.09 2.52
CA PRO A 46 -38.73 28.07 1.16
C PRO A 46 -37.23 28.34 1.17
N ARG A 47 -36.47 27.43 0.59
CA ARG A 47 -35.00 27.51 0.52
C ARG A 47 -34.65 28.77 -0.26
N ARG A 48 -34.03 29.75 0.39
CA ARG A 48 -33.62 31.00 -0.25
C ARG A 48 -32.50 30.67 -1.24
N VAL A 49 -32.82 30.76 -2.54
CA VAL A 49 -31.82 30.63 -3.62
C VAL A 49 -30.79 31.77 -3.45
N THR A 50 -29.52 31.42 -3.41
CA THR A 50 -28.42 32.36 -3.10
C THR A 50 -27.62 32.78 -4.32
N TYR A 51 -28.02 32.34 -5.52
CA TYR A 51 -27.41 32.65 -6.81
C TYR A 51 -28.40 33.33 -7.75
N THR A 52 -27.90 34.13 -8.68
CA THR A 52 -28.68 34.82 -9.71
C THR A 52 -28.93 33.93 -10.93
N ALA A 53 -29.78 34.39 -11.87
CA ALA A 53 -29.96 33.68 -13.14
C ALA A 53 -28.68 33.64 -13.99
N GLU A 54 -27.86 34.72 -13.92
CA GLU A 54 -26.57 34.79 -14.58
C GLU A 54 -25.57 33.82 -13.97
N ASP A 55 -25.50 33.74 -12.64
CA ASP A 55 -24.67 32.75 -11.95
C ASP A 55 -25.07 31.32 -12.34
N LYS A 56 -26.38 31.04 -12.41
CA LYS A 56 -26.88 29.72 -12.82
C LYS A 56 -26.40 29.37 -14.23
N ALA A 57 -26.52 30.29 -15.19
CA ALA A 57 -26.08 30.05 -16.57
C ALA A 57 -24.57 29.78 -16.64
N ARG A 58 -23.78 30.50 -15.83
CA ARG A 58 -22.34 30.30 -15.73
C ARG A 58 -21.99 28.93 -15.11
N TYR A 59 -22.68 28.53 -14.05
CA TYR A 59 -22.46 27.21 -13.43
C TYR A 59 -22.93 26.07 -14.36
N GLU A 60 -23.98 26.27 -15.15
CA GLU A 60 -24.40 25.30 -16.17
C GLU A 60 -23.30 25.09 -17.23
N ALA A 61 -22.69 26.16 -17.73
CA ALA A 61 -21.57 26.05 -18.66
C ALA A 61 -20.35 25.32 -18.05
N LEU A 62 -20.09 25.50 -16.75
CA LEU A 62 -19.07 24.72 -16.03
C LEU A 62 -19.46 23.25 -15.92
N ARG A 63 -20.72 22.95 -15.66
CA ARG A 63 -21.26 21.59 -15.57
C ARG A 63 -21.15 20.84 -16.90
N GLU A 64 -21.56 21.50 -18.00
CA GLU A 64 -21.41 20.95 -19.36
C GLU A 64 -19.95 20.63 -19.69
N LYS A 65 -19.04 21.56 -19.41
CA LYS A 65 -17.59 21.37 -19.61
C LYS A 65 -17.02 20.24 -18.73
N ASN A 66 -17.61 20.03 -17.56
CA ASN A 66 -17.19 18.98 -16.63
C ASN A 66 -17.62 17.57 -17.09
N GLU A 67 -18.59 17.47 -18.02
CA GLU A 67 -19.07 16.19 -18.60
C GLU A 67 -19.52 15.16 -17.54
N GLY A 68 -20.12 15.62 -16.44
CA GLY A 68 -20.62 14.78 -15.36
C GLY A 68 -19.52 14.16 -14.48
N ARG A 69 -18.28 14.59 -14.61
CA ARG A 69 -17.19 14.11 -13.74
C ARG A 69 -17.48 14.46 -12.28
N LEU A 70 -17.15 13.54 -11.38
CA LEU A 70 -17.28 13.70 -9.94
C LEU A 70 -15.90 13.86 -9.32
N ALA A 71 -15.69 14.87 -8.48
CA ALA A 71 -14.49 14.92 -7.64
C ALA A 71 -14.52 13.70 -6.69
N PRO A 72 -13.47 12.85 -6.70
CA PRO A 72 -13.37 11.79 -5.72
C PRO A 72 -13.23 12.41 -4.32
N LYS A 73 -13.82 11.77 -3.32
CA LYS A 73 -13.58 12.13 -1.93
C LYS A 73 -12.32 11.42 -1.45
N GLU A 74 -11.20 12.12 -1.56
CA GLU A 74 -9.89 11.56 -1.26
C GLU A 74 -9.77 11.20 0.23
N ARG A 75 -9.56 9.92 0.52
CA ARG A 75 -9.35 9.41 1.88
C ARG A 75 -7.89 9.50 2.32
N PHE A 76 -6.98 9.57 1.38
CA PHE A 76 -5.56 9.81 1.53
C PHE A 76 -5.08 10.61 0.31
N LEU A 77 -3.97 11.32 0.45
CA LEU A 77 -3.32 11.97 -0.69
C LEU A 77 -2.28 11.01 -1.30
N THR A 78 -2.20 10.99 -2.62
CA THR A 78 -1.23 10.15 -3.33
C THR A 78 0.17 10.77 -3.28
N THR A 79 1.03 10.19 -2.44
CA THR A 79 2.42 10.64 -2.24
C THR A 79 3.33 9.50 -1.79
N THR A 80 4.58 9.53 -2.19
CA THR A 80 5.62 8.66 -1.63
C THR A 80 6.35 9.29 -0.44
N ALA A 81 6.11 10.57 -0.13
CA ALA A 81 6.69 11.22 1.04
C ALA A 81 6.15 10.63 2.35
N GLN A 82 7.02 10.49 3.36
CA GLN A 82 6.65 10.03 4.71
C GLN A 82 5.91 11.14 5.47
N LYS A 83 4.76 11.55 4.97
CA LYS A 83 3.97 12.63 5.54
C LYS A 83 2.54 12.20 5.82
N VAL A 84 2.08 12.47 7.04
CA VAL A 84 0.69 12.31 7.50
C VAL A 84 0.02 13.68 7.47
N VAL A 85 -1.20 13.74 6.96
CA VAL A 85 -1.91 15.01 6.75
C VAL A 85 -2.86 15.30 7.91
N LEU A 86 -2.73 16.49 8.50
CA LEU A 86 -3.61 16.96 9.58
C LEU A 86 -4.66 17.92 9.06
N THR A 87 -5.91 17.62 9.38
CA THR A 87 -7.05 18.48 9.01
C THR A 87 -7.99 18.67 10.19
N PHE A 88 -8.58 19.86 10.30
CA PHE A 88 -9.51 20.22 11.37
C PHE A 88 -10.73 20.96 10.82
N GLY A 89 -11.81 20.94 11.60
CA GLY A 89 -13.03 21.72 11.38
C GLY A 89 -13.81 21.88 12.68
N GLY A 90 -14.97 22.55 12.63
CA GLY A 90 -15.75 22.85 13.82
C GLY A 90 -15.11 23.94 14.67
N LEU A 91 -14.93 25.13 14.08
CA LEU A 91 -14.18 26.25 14.67
C LEU A 91 -15.04 27.16 15.58
N THR A 92 -16.17 26.63 16.09
CA THR A 92 -17.12 27.43 16.85
C THR A 92 -16.79 27.56 18.35
N ARG A 93 -15.86 26.73 18.83
CA ARG A 93 -15.39 26.75 20.22
C ARG A 93 -13.95 27.30 20.26
N LYS A 94 -13.81 28.54 20.73
CA LYS A 94 -12.54 29.27 20.70
C LYS A 94 -11.46 28.54 21.51
N GLU A 95 -11.79 28.07 22.71
CA GLU A 95 -10.86 27.41 23.63
C GLU A 95 -10.25 26.14 23.00
N SER A 96 -11.05 25.34 22.29
CA SER A 96 -10.56 24.14 21.60
C SER A 96 -9.67 24.50 20.39
N VAL A 97 -9.95 25.62 19.72
CA VAL A 97 -9.09 26.10 18.61
C VAL A 97 -7.76 26.61 19.14
N GLU A 98 -7.76 27.41 20.21
CA GLU A 98 -6.53 27.90 20.86
C GLU A 98 -5.67 26.74 21.35
N ASP A 99 -6.27 25.74 22.03
CA ASP A 99 -5.57 24.55 22.53
C ASP A 99 -4.89 23.79 21.38
N ILE A 100 -5.61 23.48 20.31
CA ILE A 100 -5.01 22.75 19.18
C ILE A 100 -3.91 23.55 18.47
N LEU A 101 -4.05 24.86 18.34
CA LEU A 101 -3.03 25.72 17.76
C LEU A 101 -1.75 25.73 18.59
N ASP A 102 -1.87 25.74 19.92
CA ASP A 102 -0.72 25.70 20.83
C ASP A 102 -0.02 24.33 20.77
N HIS A 103 -0.77 23.23 20.62
CA HIS A 103 -0.19 21.91 20.38
C HIS A 103 0.58 21.85 19.06
N LEU A 104 -0.01 22.36 17.97
CA LEU A 104 0.63 22.41 16.65
C LEU A 104 1.91 23.28 16.66
N ASP A 105 1.89 24.43 17.34
CA ASP A 105 3.08 25.30 17.45
C ASP A 105 4.20 24.62 18.28
N ARG A 106 3.87 23.94 19.38
CA ARG A 106 4.87 23.15 20.15
C ARG A 106 5.51 22.03 19.32
N MET A 107 4.74 21.42 18.43
CA MET A 107 5.24 20.38 17.52
C MET A 107 5.99 20.93 16.32
N GLY A 108 5.92 22.23 16.04
CA GLY A 108 6.44 22.84 14.80
C GLY A 108 5.69 22.39 13.54
N VAL A 109 4.41 22.01 13.66
CA VAL A 109 3.61 21.40 12.58
C VAL A 109 2.54 22.37 12.10
N LYS A 110 2.30 22.39 10.80
CA LYS A 110 1.15 23.11 10.22
C LYS A 110 0.04 22.10 9.84
N ALA A 111 -1.21 22.59 9.89
CA ALA A 111 -2.40 21.79 9.58
C ALA A 111 -3.34 22.59 8.66
N THR A 112 -4.34 21.90 8.13
CA THR A 112 -5.38 22.49 7.29
C THR A 112 -6.69 22.61 8.05
N PHE A 113 -7.31 23.78 8.05
CA PHE A 113 -8.57 24.05 8.74
C PHE A 113 -9.68 24.33 7.73
N PHE A 114 -10.75 23.54 7.76
CA PHE A 114 -11.91 23.73 6.90
C PHE A 114 -12.89 24.69 7.55
N VAL A 115 -13.11 25.83 6.87
CA VAL A 115 -13.90 26.95 7.37
C VAL A 115 -15.24 27.03 6.63
N THR A 116 -16.35 27.02 7.37
CA THR A 116 -17.69 27.22 6.82
C THR A 116 -18.01 28.71 6.68
N GLU A 117 -19.06 29.05 5.87
CA GLU A 117 -19.57 30.44 5.77
C GLU A 117 -20.00 31.01 7.12
N LEU A 118 -20.57 30.17 8.01
CA LEU A 118 -20.96 30.58 9.34
C LEU A 118 -19.77 30.95 10.20
N GLU A 119 -18.72 30.12 10.20
CA GLU A 119 -17.49 30.34 10.95
C GLU A 119 -16.75 31.55 10.44
N LEU A 120 -16.61 31.69 9.13
CA LEU A 120 -15.94 32.87 8.54
C LEU A 120 -16.65 34.18 8.93
N ARG A 121 -17.99 34.17 9.07
CA ARG A 121 -18.78 35.35 9.44
C ARG A 121 -18.81 35.63 10.92
N LYS A 122 -18.97 34.61 11.77
CA LYS A 122 -19.19 34.77 13.22
C LYS A 122 -17.92 34.67 14.06
N TYR A 123 -16.91 33.94 13.54
CA TYR A 123 -15.67 33.66 14.24
C TYR A 123 -14.45 34.12 13.42
N THR A 124 -14.61 35.27 12.74
CA THR A 124 -13.60 35.84 11.83
C THR A 124 -12.23 35.98 12.50
N ASP A 125 -12.19 36.39 13.77
CA ASP A 125 -10.92 36.61 14.49
C ASP A 125 -10.21 35.27 14.76
N THR A 126 -10.94 34.21 15.11
CA THR A 126 -10.39 32.86 15.23
C THR A 126 -9.81 32.37 13.90
N VAL A 127 -10.54 32.60 12.77
CA VAL A 127 -10.04 32.23 11.45
C VAL A 127 -8.79 33.04 11.04
N ARG A 128 -8.74 34.33 11.42
CA ARG A 128 -7.53 35.16 11.22
C ARG A 128 -6.34 34.66 12.02
N GLU A 129 -6.56 34.25 13.27
CA GLU A 129 -5.51 33.69 14.12
C GLU A 129 -4.93 32.40 13.52
N ILE A 130 -5.79 31.49 13.06
CA ILE A 130 -5.36 30.27 12.36
C ILE A 130 -4.46 30.62 11.16
N ALA A 131 -4.89 31.57 10.32
CA ALA A 131 -4.10 32.01 9.18
C ALA A 131 -2.79 32.71 9.59
N ALA A 132 -2.83 33.58 10.62
CA ALA A 132 -1.66 34.29 11.12
C ALA A 132 -0.59 33.36 11.71
N ARG A 133 -0.99 32.24 12.33
CA ARG A 133 -0.08 31.18 12.79
C ARG A 133 0.43 30.31 11.62
N GLY A 134 0.09 30.64 10.36
CA GLY A 134 0.62 29.99 9.16
C GLY A 134 -0.04 28.68 8.77
N HIS A 135 -1.20 28.36 9.34
CA HIS A 135 -1.96 27.19 8.94
C HIS A 135 -2.69 27.39 7.61
N GLU A 136 -3.02 26.31 6.94
CA GLU A 136 -3.77 26.32 5.69
C GLU A 136 -5.27 26.40 5.96
N LEU A 137 -5.98 27.14 5.11
CA LEU A 137 -7.44 27.21 5.12
C LEU A 137 -8.04 26.47 3.92
N GLY A 138 -9.05 25.65 4.17
CA GLY A 138 -9.87 24.96 3.18
C GLY A 138 -11.34 25.37 3.28
N LEU A 139 -12.15 25.01 2.29
CA LEU A 139 -13.57 25.29 2.24
C LEU A 139 -14.36 24.24 3.01
N GLY A 140 -15.10 24.64 4.03
CA GLY A 140 -16.04 23.82 4.77
C GLY A 140 -17.44 23.87 4.11
N LEU A 141 -17.78 22.86 3.30
CA LEU A 141 -19.04 22.83 2.58
C LEU A 141 -20.14 22.24 3.48
N ARG A 142 -21.23 23.01 3.65
CA ARG A 142 -22.46 22.55 4.30
C ARG A 142 -23.52 22.33 3.23
N THR A 143 -23.91 21.10 3.04
CA THR A 143 -24.99 20.74 2.13
C THR A 143 -26.28 20.53 2.89
N GLY A 144 -27.38 21.09 2.36
CA GLY A 144 -28.71 20.70 2.83
C GLY A 144 -29.04 19.26 2.45
N THR A 145 -30.15 18.75 2.92
CA THR A 145 -30.59 17.36 2.68
C THR A 145 -30.70 16.97 1.21
N ASP A 146 -30.83 17.94 0.30
CA ASP A 146 -31.13 17.71 -1.12
C ASP A 146 -29.97 18.04 -2.09
N GLY A 147 -28.83 18.55 -1.59
CA GLY A 147 -27.59 18.83 -2.33
C GLY A 147 -27.79 19.38 -3.74
N ASP A 148 -28.00 20.69 -3.86
CA ASP A 148 -28.17 21.37 -5.14
C ASP A 148 -26.80 21.72 -5.74
N PHE A 149 -26.59 21.38 -7.01
CA PHE A 149 -25.36 21.66 -7.74
C PHE A 149 -25.04 23.16 -7.78
N TYR A 150 -26.02 23.98 -8.17
CA TYR A 150 -25.83 25.43 -8.33
C TYR A 150 -25.60 26.12 -6.99
N GLU A 151 -26.33 25.72 -5.95
CA GLU A 151 -26.13 26.25 -4.60
C GLU A 151 -24.75 25.86 -4.05
N THR A 152 -24.27 24.66 -4.35
CA THR A 152 -22.92 24.25 -3.97
C THR A 152 -21.85 25.06 -4.69
N CYS A 153 -22.00 25.30 -6.00
CA CYS A 153 -21.10 26.19 -6.75
C CYS A 153 -21.11 27.61 -6.17
N ALA A 154 -22.29 28.16 -5.87
CA ALA A 154 -22.44 29.47 -5.27
C ALA A 154 -21.80 29.55 -3.86
N GLN A 155 -21.91 28.49 -3.05
CA GLN A 155 -21.27 28.42 -1.74
C GLN A 155 -19.74 28.41 -1.88
N ILE A 156 -19.18 27.61 -2.78
CA ILE A 156 -17.74 27.56 -3.07
C ILE A 156 -17.25 28.97 -3.46
N GLU A 157 -17.93 29.60 -4.41
CA GLU A 157 -17.53 30.91 -4.90
C GLU A 157 -17.61 32.00 -3.82
N ARG A 158 -18.68 32.02 -3.02
CA ARG A 158 -18.84 32.97 -1.90
C ARG A 158 -17.73 32.80 -0.85
N LEU A 159 -17.44 31.55 -0.46
CA LEU A 159 -16.38 31.25 0.48
C LEU A 159 -15.01 31.71 -0.07
N GLN A 160 -14.68 31.37 -1.32
CA GLN A 160 -13.43 31.80 -1.95
C GLN A 160 -13.32 33.32 -2.02
N LYS A 161 -14.37 34.03 -2.48
CA LYS A 161 -14.40 35.51 -2.56
C LYS A 161 -14.22 36.14 -1.17
N ASN A 162 -14.92 35.62 -0.15
CA ASN A 162 -14.84 36.18 1.19
C ASN A 162 -13.47 35.90 1.85
N MET A 163 -12.92 34.71 1.70
CA MET A 163 -11.56 34.39 2.20
C MET A 163 -10.50 35.22 1.48
N GLN A 164 -10.62 35.41 0.16
CA GLN A 164 -9.69 36.27 -0.57
C GLN A 164 -9.75 37.71 -0.07
N ARG A 165 -10.96 38.24 0.16
CA ARG A 165 -11.15 39.64 0.65
C ARG A 165 -10.66 39.83 2.09
N LEU A 166 -10.91 38.85 2.99
CA LEU A 166 -10.65 39.01 4.42
C LEU A 166 -9.25 38.55 4.84
N LEU A 167 -8.67 37.61 4.12
CA LEU A 167 -7.47 36.86 4.53
C LEU A 167 -6.40 36.80 3.42
N GLY A 168 -6.71 37.24 2.20
CA GLY A 168 -5.78 37.18 1.06
C GLY A 168 -5.59 35.76 0.48
N VAL A 169 -6.41 34.78 0.87
CA VAL A 169 -6.28 33.38 0.43
C VAL A 169 -7.49 32.91 -0.39
N ARG A 170 -7.24 32.10 -1.42
CA ARG A 170 -8.28 31.48 -2.25
C ARG A 170 -8.11 29.94 -2.24
N PRO A 171 -8.75 29.23 -1.32
CA PRO A 171 -8.59 27.79 -1.22
C PRO A 171 -9.13 27.06 -2.45
N VAL A 172 -8.45 25.99 -2.85
CA VAL A 172 -8.85 25.06 -3.93
C VAL A 172 -9.16 23.66 -3.41
N ILE A 173 -9.13 23.48 -2.09
CA ILE A 173 -9.48 22.25 -1.40
C ILE A 173 -10.73 22.47 -0.56
N ALA A 174 -11.57 21.45 -0.49
CA ALA A 174 -12.80 21.49 0.28
C ALA A 174 -13.05 20.19 1.05
N ARG A 175 -13.86 20.31 2.08
CA ARG A 175 -14.42 19.17 2.80
C ARG A 175 -15.92 19.39 3.01
N GLN A 176 -16.70 18.35 2.75
CA GLN A 176 -18.10 18.32 3.20
C GLN A 176 -18.12 18.05 4.70
N VAL A 177 -18.47 19.06 5.49
CA VAL A 177 -18.37 19.01 6.97
C VAL A 177 -19.61 18.40 7.64
N PHE A 178 -20.75 18.34 6.94
CA PHE A 178 -22.01 17.78 7.43
C PHE A 178 -22.78 17.04 6.33
N GLY A 179 -23.59 16.08 6.72
CA GLY A 179 -24.50 15.34 5.85
C GLY A 179 -23.87 14.10 5.22
N ARG A 180 -24.69 13.39 4.46
CA ARG A 180 -24.25 12.24 3.66
C ARG A 180 -23.49 12.75 2.44
N GLU A 181 -22.65 11.89 1.90
CA GLU A 181 -22.04 12.15 0.60
C GLU A 181 -23.12 12.25 -0.48
N ILE A 182 -23.07 13.35 -1.25
CA ILE A 182 -24.08 13.67 -2.26
C ILE A 182 -23.37 13.84 -3.61
N PRO A 183 -23.68 13.02 -4.63
CA PRO A 183 -23.00 13.07 -5.93
C PRO A 183 -22.98 14.46 -6.59
N THR A 184 -24.07 15.25 -6.43
CA THR A 184 -24.14 16.62 -6.97
C THR A 184 -23.14 17.59 -6.31
N VAL A 185 -22.74 17.34 -5.05
CA VAL A 185 -21.67 18.11 -4.38
C VAL A 185 -20.32 17.74 -4.96
N ASN A 186 -20.08 16.45 -5.22
CA ASN A 186 -18.85 15.98 -5.85
C ASN A 186 -18.75 16.49 -7.31
N GLU A 187 -19.89 16.55 -8.03
CA GLU A 187 -19.96 17.13 -9.36
C GLU A 187 -19.64 18.66 -9.34
N ALA A 188 -20.23 19.40 -8.40
CA ALA A 188 -19.97 20.83 -8.26
C ALA A 188 -18.51 21.11 -7.88
N ALA A 189 -17.92 20.34 -6.98
CA ALA A 189 -16.51 20.44 -6.64
C ALA A 189 -15.62 20.19 -7.88
N SER A 190 -15.90 19.13 -8.65
CA SER A 190 -15.18 18.84 -9.89
C SER A 190 -15.30 19.98 -10.91
N ALA A 191 -16.51 20.44 -11.17
CA ALA A 191 -16.78 21.53 -12.13
C ALA A 191 -16.12 22.86 -11.74
N MET A 192 -15.95 23.12 -10.45
CA MET A 192 -15.29 24.29 -9.89
C MET A 192 -13.77 24.14 -9.73
N GLY A 193 -13.20 22.98 -10.07
CA GLY A 193 -11.77 22.70 -9.91
C GLY A 193 -11.34 22.60 -8.44
N ILE A 194 -12.21 22.09 -7.59
CA ILE A 194 -11.97 21.93 -6.15
C ILE A 194 -11.67 20.47 -5.83
N GLU A 195 -10.57 20.22 -5.15
CA GLU A 195 -10.21 18.91 -4.64
C GLU A 195 -11.01 18.62 -3.35
N LEU A 196 -11.77 17.50 -3.34
CA LEU A 196 -12.65 17.16 -2.24
C LEU A 196 -11.99 16.15 -1.31
N LEU A 197 -11.79 16.52 -0.05
CA LEU A 197 -11.06 15.72 0.93
C LEU A 197 -12.00 15.02 1.92
N GLY A 198 -11.73 13.74 2.13
CA GLY A 198 -12.27 12.91 3.20
C GLY A 198 -11.29 12.79 4.38
N GLN A 199 -11.24 11.59 4.96
CA GLN A 199 -10.26 11.23 5.99
C GLN A 199 -9.99 9.71 5.95
N THR A 200 -8.79 9.34 6.38
CA THR A 200 -8.47 7.96 6.77
C THR A 200 -8.89 7.72 8.21
N VAL A 201 -8.59 8.67 9.09
CA VAL A 201 -8.91 8.60 10.53
C VAL A 201 -9.74 9.80 10.93
N ASN A 202 -10.87 9.54 11.60
CA ASN A 202 -11.65 10.56 12.30
C ASN A 202 -11.31 10.50 13.78
N MET A 203 -10.70 11.56 14.31
CA MET A 203 -10.22 11.62 15.71
C MET A 203 -11.32 11.45 16.75
N VAL A 204 -12.58 11.73 16.41
CA VAL A 204 -13.70 11.65 17.35
C VAL A 204 -14.89 10.92 16.75
N GLN A 205 -15.56 10.15 17.57
CA GLN A 205 -16.82 9.45 17.25
C GLN A 205 -17.93 9.95 18.18
N THR A 206 -19.18 9.71 17.83
CA THR A 206 -20.35 10.20 18.61
C THR A 206 -20.29 9.76 20.08
N LYS A 207 -19.78 8.56 20.35
CA LYS A 207 -19.64 8.02 21.70
C LYS A 207 -18.59 8.73 22.56
N ASP A 208 -17.66 9.49 21.94
CA ASP A 208 -16.53 10.12 22.60
C ASP A 208 -16.88 11.50 23.17
N LYS A 209 -18.08 12.02 22.90
CA LYS A 209 -18.45 13.39 23.25
C LYS A 209 -18.16 13.76 24.70
N GLU A 210 -18.45 12.84 25.63
CA GLU A 210 -18.30 13.01 27.08
C GLU A 210 -17.01 12.39 27.61
N ALA A 211 -16.05 12.03 26.74
CA ALA A 211 -14.75 11.48 27.15
C ALA A 211 -14.07 12.41 28.15
N LYS A 212 -13.35 11.83 29.13
CA LYS A 212 -12.67 12.58 30.18
C LYS A 212 -11.16 12.53 30.09
N LYS A 213 -10.62 11.60 29.31
CA LYS A 213 -9.19 11.42 29.11
C LYS A 213 -8.91 10.88 27.71
N VAL A 214 -7.68 11.05 27.25
CA VAL A 214 -7.25 10.66 25.91
C VAL A 214 -7.41 9.15 25.66
N GLU A 215 -7.15 8.32 26.68
CA GLU A 215 -7.26 6.87 26.60
C GLU A 215 -8.69 6.41 26.28
N ASP A 216 -9.72 7.12 26.74
CA ASP A 216 -11.12 6.81 26.45
C ASP A 216 -11.39 6.79 24.92
N ILE A 217 -10.63 7.58 24.16
CA ILE A 217 -10.72 7.70 22.70
C ILE A 217 -9.68 6.83 22.01
N SER A 218 -8.41 6.92 22.41
CA SER A 218 -7.29 6.26 21.73
C SER A 218 -7.39 4.73 21.74
N ASP A 219 -7.95 4.14 22.79
CA ASP A 219 -8.09 2.69 22.95
C ASP A 219 -8.93 2.03 21.85
N HIS A 220 -9.84 2.77 21.25
CA HIS A 220 -10.71 2.24 20.19
C HIS A 220 -10.54 2.92 18.81
N LEU A 221 -9.81 4.05 18.77
CA LEU A 221 -9.68 4.84 17.54
C LEU A 221 -8.95 4.09 16.42
N PHE A 222 -7.89 3.38 16.77
CA PHE A 222 -7.03 2.69 15.80
C PHE A 222 -7.24 1.17 15.74
N GLY A 223 -7.96 0.61 16.73
CA GLY A 223 -8.07 -0.85 16.86
C GLY A 223 -6.70 -1.51 17.09
N LYS A 224 -6.64 -2.84 16.95
CA LYS A 224 -5.42 -3.63 17.24
C LYS A 224 -4.46 -3.73 16.04
N PHE A 225 -4.91 -3.38 14.84
CA PHE A 225 -4.17 -3.66 13.60
C PHE A 225 -3.51 -2.43 12.98
N ILE A 226 -3.91 -1.22 13.37
CA ILE A 226 -3.27 0.01 12.88
C ILE A 226 -2.10 0.35 13.80
N LEU A 227 -0.93 -0.15 13.44
CA LEU A 227 0.30 0.05 14.22
C LEU A 227 0.86 1.45 14.07
N ALA A 228 0.81 2.00 12.86
CA ALA A 228 1.25 3.36 12.55
C ALA A 228 0.37 3.99 11.47
N MET A 229 0.50 5.31 11.32
CA MET A 229 -0.07 6.04 10.18
C MET A 229 0.80 5.86 8.94
N GLY A 230 0.17 5.76 7.78
CA GLY A 230 0.83 5.63 6.49
C GLY A 230 0.97 6.96 5.72
N ARG A 231 1.74 6.93 4.64
CA ARG A 231 1.97 8.06 3.73
C ARG A 231 0.67 8.63 3.18
N GLY A 232 0.54 9.94 3.22
CA GLY A 232 -0.60 10.66 2.68
C GLY A 232 -1.93 10.45 3.42
N GLN A 233 -1.96 9.65 4.49
CA GLN A 233 -3.17 9.41 5.26
C GLN A 233 -3.65 10.69 5.93
N ILE A 234 -4.97 10.93 5.88
CA ILE A 234 -5.60 12.15 6.37
C ILE A 234 -6.23 11.88 7.73
N ILE A 235 -5.77 12.62 8.74
CA ILE A 235 -6.39 12.70 10.06
C ILE A 235 -7.34 13.89 10.07
N TYR A 236 -8.57 13.69 10.51
CA TYR A 236 -9.54 14.76 10.71
C TYR A 236 -9.97 14.86 12.17
N GLY A 237 -9.84 16.06 12.74
CA GLY A 237 -10.33 16.42 14.07
C GLY A 237 -11.46 17.44 14.00
N ARG A 238 -12.52 17.22 14.79
CA ARG A 238 -13.61 18.18 14.95
C ARG A 238 -13.51 18.87 16.32
N LEU A 239 -13.15 20.17 16.32
CA LEU A 239 -12.76 20.92 17.51
C LEU A 239 -13.94 21.32 18.42
N ASP A 240 -15.15 21.41 17.88
CA ASP A 240 -16.36 21.77 18.64
C ASP A 240 -17.15 20.54 19.19
N PHE A 241 -16.56 19.34 19.10
CA PHE A 241 -17.30 18.11 19.34
C PHE A 241 -17.23 17.62 20.78
N LEU A 242 -16.01 17.53 21.35
CA LEU A 242 -15.79 17.02 22.70
C LEU A 242 -16.23 18.04 23.75
N ASP A 243 -16.78 17.60 24.87
CA ASP A 243 -17.18 18.50 25.96
C ASP A 243 -15.98 19.15 26.65
N ASP A 244 -14.87 18.42 26.76
CA ASP A 244 -13.58 18.96 27.23
C ASP A 244 -12.80 19.54 26.03
N PRO A 245 -12.48 20.85 26.05
CA PRO A 245 -11.81 21.54 24.94
C PRO A 245 -10.35 21.12 24.74
N THR A 246 -9.70 20.50 25.73
CA THR A 246 -8.27 20.16 25.68
C THR A 246 -7.99 18.73 25.18
N LEU A 247 -9.01 17.89 25.10
CA LEU A 247 -8.81 16.49 24.73
C LEU A 247 -8.37 16.30 23.28
N THR A 248 -8.75 17.18 22.36
CA THR A 248 -8.34 17.06 20.96
C THR A 248 -6.83 17.29 20.81
N GLY A 249 -6.26 18.27 21.52
CA GLY A 249 -4.83 18.51 21.56
C GLY A 249 -4.06 17.36 22.21
N GLY A 250 -4.53 16.87 23.35
CA GLY A 250 -3.93 15.70 24.01
C GLY A 250 -3.98 14.44 23.14
N LEU A 251 -5.08 14.22 22.40
CA LEU A 251 -5.20 13.10 21.46
C LEU A 251 -4.24 13.26 20.28
N LEU A 252 -4.01 14.47 19.79
CA LEU A 252 -3.03 14.74 18.74
C LEU A 252 -1.60 14.41 19.20
N ASP A 253 -1.23 14.80 20.43
CA ASP A 253 0.06 14.42 21.04
C ASP A 253 0.22 12.90 21.13
N TRP A 254 -0.84 12.21 21.56
CA TRP A 254 -0.86 10.77 21.64
C TRP A 254 -0.69 10.11 20.25
N ILE A 255 -1.40 10.61 19.24
CA ILE A 255 -1.29 10.12 17.84
C ILE A 255 0.12 10.34 17.32
N LYS A 256 0.69 11.53 17.50
CA LYS A 256 2.06 11.82 17.08
C LYS A 256 3.03 10.80 17.69
N LYS A 257 3.02 10.67 19.00
CA LYS A 257 3.93 9.77 19.73
C LYS A 257 3.78 8.30 19.34
N ASN A 258 2.53 7.81 19.26
CA ASN A 258 2.26 6.37 19.18
C ASN A 258 1.98 5.87 17.75
N LYS A 259 1.71 6.76 16.79
CA LYS A 259 1.30 6.39 15.42
C LYS A 259 2.11 7.07 14.32
N VAL A 260 2.89 8.08 14.64
CA VAL A 260 3.75 8.79 13.68
C VAL A 260 5.21 8.61 14.06
N ASP A 261 5.62 9.04 15.25
CA ASP A 261 7.00 8.91 15.70
C ASP A 261 7.42 7.44 15.91
N SER A 262 6.45 6.56 16.20
CA SER A 262 6.67 5.10 16.27
C SER A 262 7.02 4.47 14.92
N ALA A 263 6.79 5.18 13.81
CA ALA A 263 7.19 4.79 12.47
C ALA A 263 8.58 5.33 12.08
N THR A 264 9.34 5.87 13.03
CA THR A 264 10.74 6.24 12.85
C THR A 264 11.59 5.00 13.05
N TYR A 265 12.36 4.65 12.03
CA TYR A 265 13.14 3.42 12.04
C TYR A 265 14.61 3.70 12.24
N ALA A 266 15.14 2.99 13.22
CA ALA A 266 16.55 2.85 13.45
C ALA A 266 16.80 1.38 13.77
N THR A 267 17.95 0.89 13.35
CA THR A 267 18.41 -0.43 13.71
C THR A 267 19.28 -0.38 14.98
N LEU A 268 19.60 -1.55 15.53
CA LEU A 268 20.47 -1.67 16.69
C LEU A 268 21.90 -1.13 16.42
N LEU A 269 22.31 -1.03 15.16
CA LEU A 269 23.63 -0.52 14.77
C LEU A 269 23.66 1.00 14.58
N ASP A 270 22.50 1.66 14.57
CA ASP A 270 22.43 3.09 14.40
C ASP A 270 22.78 3.83 15.71
N ASN A 271 23.38 5.00 15.55
CA ASN A 271 23.61 5.87 16.67
C ASN A 271 22.28 6.51 17.12
N PRO A 272 21.81 6.28 18.36
CA PRO A 272 20.56 6.86 18.85
C PRO A 272 20.50 8.39 18.76
N HIS A 273 21.64 9.06 18.75
CA HIS A 273 21.71 10.53 18.66
C HIS A 273 21.52 11.06 17.24
N THR A 274 21.70 10.23 16.20
CA THR A 274 21.50 10.59 14.80
C THR A 274 20.13 10.15 14.26
N ASN A 275 19.35 9.43 15.03
CA ASN A 275 18.02 8.95 14.61
C ASN A 275 17.02 10.06 14.28
N ALA A 276 17.19 11.25 14.82
CA ALA A 276 16.36 12.41 14.47
C ALA A 276 16.54 12.84 13.01
N GLU A 277 17.66 12.46 12.37
CA GLU A 277 17.97 12.72 10.97
C GLU A 277 17.66 11.53 10.05
N ASN A 278 17.00 10.49 10.60
CA ASN A 278 16.61 9.32 9.82
C ASN A 278 15.65 9.72 8.70
N ASP A 279 16.04 9.49 7.45
CA ASP A 279 15.27 9.81 6.24
C ASP A 279 13.95 9.02 6.12
N SER A 280 13.77 8.00 6.96
CA SER A 280 12.54 7.20 7.08
C SER A 280 11.58 7.72 8.15
N ALA A 281 11.91 8.81 8.86
CA ALA A 281 11.02 9.40 9.86
C ALA A 281 9.76 9.98 9.21
N TYR A 282 8.61 9.66 9.81
CA TYR A 282 7.36 10.27 9.41
C TYR A 282 7.21 11.67 10.01
N SER A 283 6.66 12.58 9.22
CA SER A 283 6.28 13.92 9.66
C SER A 283 4.78 14.13 9.52
N MET A 284 4.25 15.17 10.19
CA MET A 284 2.88 15.61 10.07
C MET A 284 2.84 16.97 9.38
N GLY A 285 1.80 17.25 8.59
CA GLY A 285 1.74 18.52 7.89
C GLY A 285 0.36 18.87 7.33
N ALA A 286 0.25 20.06 6.73
CA ALA A 286 -0.93 20.53 6.04
C ALA A 286 -1.08 19.86 4.65
N VAL A 287 -2.29 19.91 4.09
CA VAL A 287 -2.59 19.40 2.74
C VAL A 287 -1.68 20.02 1.69
N ARG A 288 -1.47 21.34 1.73
CA ARG A 288 -0.61 22.06 0.77
C ARG A 288 0.84 21.56 0.75
N GLU A 289 1.34 21.05 1.86
CA GLU A 289 2.72 20.52 1.93
C GLU A 289 2.88 19.23 1.14
N VAL A 290 1.82 18.44 1.06
CA VAL A 290 1.78 17.23 0.21
C VAL A 290 1.45 17.60 -1.23
N LEU A 291 0.46 18.47 -1.45
CA LEU A 291 0.06 18.88 -2.81
C LEU A 291 1.14 19.68 -3.54
N GLY A 292 1.98 20.40 -2.82
CA GLY A 292 3.11 21.18 -3.36
C GLY A 292 4.39 20.38 -3.57
N ASP A 293 4.45 19.13 -3.09
CA ASP A 293 5.62 18.26 -3.24
C ASP A 293 5.52 17.42 -4.52
N GLU A 294 5.72 18.07 -5.66
CA GLU A 294 5.58 17.44 -6.98
C GLU A 294 6.50 16.24 -7.19
N ALA A 295 7.65 16.21 -6.52
CA ALA A 295 8.61 15.11 -6.64
C ALA A 295 8.08 13.77 -6.11
N HIS A 296 7.19 13.83 -5.12
CA HIS A 296 6.62 12.65 -4.47
C HIS A 296 5.17 12.38 -4.85
N ARG A 297 4.53 13.31 -5.60
CA ARG A 297 3.14 13.14 -6.02
C ARG A 297 2.99 12.19 -7.20
N TRP A 298 1.87 11.48 -7.22
CA TRP A 298 1.48 10.60 -8.31
C TRP A 298 -0.05 10.53 -8.44
N THR A 299 -0.57 9.78 -9.40
CA THR A 299 -2.01 9.64 -9.64
C THR A 299 -2.43 8.19 -9.44
N TYR A 300 -3.41 7.95 -8.57
CA TYR A 300 -3.99 6.63 -8.35
C TYR A 300 -5.48 6.60 -8.77
N PRO A 301 -5.91 5.59 -9.51
CA PRO A 301 -5.07 4.62 -10.21
C PRO A 301 -4.20 5.30 -11.28
N VAL A 302 -3.06 4.69 -11.62
CA VAL A 302 -2.21 5.16 -12.73
C VAL A 302 -3.07 5.22 -13.98
N PRO A 303 -3.17 6.38 -14.66
CA PRO A 303 -3.94 6.51 -15.89
C PRO A 303 -3.37 5.63 -17.00
N GLU A 304 -4.23 5.05 -17.84
CA GLU A 304 -3.80 4.13 -18.90
C GLU A 304 -2.79 4.77 -19.85
N GLU A 305 -2.97 6.06 -20.18
CA GLU A 305 -2.06 6.81 -21.04
C GLU A 305 -0.66 7.00 -20.44
N LYS A 306 -0.53 6.96 -19.11
CA LYS A 306 0.75 7.05 -18.38
C LYS A 306 1.39 5.68 -18.17
N MET A 307 0.61 4.61 -18.27
CA MET A 307 1.15 3.25 -18.13
C MET A 307 2.20 2.99 -19.19
N LEU A 308 3.26 2.29 -18.82
CA LEU A 308 4.32 1.92 -19.76
C LEU A 308 3.76 1.02 -20.87
N SER A 309 4.20 1.25 -22.10
CA SER A 309 3.69 0.52 -23.28
C SER A 309 3.90 -0.99 -23.17
N SER A 310 5.00 -1.42 -22.56
CA SER A 310 5.29 -2.84 -22.27
C SER A 310 4.28 -3.49 -21.30
N LEU A 311 3.55 -2.69 -20.53
CA LEU A 311 2.53 -3.15 -19.58
C LEU A 311 1.11 -2.95 -20.09
N ARG A 312 0.92 -2.25 -21.23
CA ARG A 312 -0.40 -2.04 -21.82
C ARG A 312 -0.77 -3.27 -22.64
N GLY A 313 -1.74 -4.02 -22.18
CA GLY A 313 -2.68 -4.87 -22.95
C GLY A 313 -2.20 -5.68 -24.14
N GLU A 314 -0.89 -5.76 -24.42
CA GLU A 314 -0.41 -6.69 -25.43
C GLU A 314 -0.67 -8.10 -24.93
N LYS A 315 -1.63 -8.77 -25.55
CA LYS A 315 -1.93 -10.18 -25.31
C LYS A 315 -0.65 -10.96 -25.54
N GLN A 316 0.05 -11.29 -24.46
CA GLN A 316 1.22 -12.15 -24.54
C GLN A 316 0.80 -13.47 -25.20
N ARG A 317 1.64 -13.98 -26.11
CA ARG A 317 1.32 -15.20 -26.81
C ARG A 317 1.41 -16.38 -25.87
N LYS A 318 0.28 -17.06 -25.71
CA LYS A 318 0.17 -18.29 -24.93
C LYS A 318 0.97 -19.41 -25.60
N PRO A 319 1.66 -20.28 -24.82
CA PRO A 319 2.17 -21.53 -25.34
C PRO A 319 1.03 -22.37 -25.90
N ARG A 320 0.94 -22.52 -27.21
CA ARG A 320 -0.20 -23.20 -27.87
C ARG A 320 -0.15 -24.70 -27.81
N THR A 321 1.03 -25.29 -27.62
CA THR A 321 1.23 -26.74 -27.58
C THR A 321 1.82 -27.17 -26.24
N GLU A 322 1.61 -28.44 -25.88
CA GLU A 322 2.20 -29.02 -24.68
C GLU A 322 3.73 -29.01 -24.70
N SER A 323 4.31 -29.28 -25.85
CA SER A 323 5.76 -29.26 -26.04
C SER A 323 6.35 -27.87 -25.85
N LEU A 324 5.68 -26.83 -26.37
CA LEU A 324 6.10 -25.45 -26.20
C LEU A 324 5.95 -25.00 -24.74
N PHE A 325 4.86 -25.39 -24.08
CA PHE A 325 4.65 -25.12 -22.67
C PHE A 325 5.80 -25.70 -21.81
N ARG A 326 6.15 -26.97 -22.00
CA ARG A 326 7.25 -27.60 -21.27
C ARG A 326 8.58 -26.89 -21.49
N HIS A 327 8.86 -26.51 -22.73
CA HIS A 327 10.09 -25.82 -23.09
C HIS A 327 10.18 -24.44 -22.43
N GLU A 328 9.12 -23.64 -22.49
CA GLU A 328 9.07 -22.30 -21.87
C GLU A 328 9.10 -22.42 -20.33
N PHE A 329 8.38 -23.38 -19.76
CA PHE A 329 8.40 -23.63 -18.32
C PHE A 329 9.81 -24.01 -17.83
N ALA A 330 10.49 -24.93 -18.50
CA ALA A 330 11.84 -25.33 -18.13
C ALA A 330 12.87 -24.17 -18.15
N LYS A 331 12.64 -23.16 -18.97
CA LYS A 331 13.51 -21.96 -19.03
C LYS A 331 13.15 -20.89 -17.98
N ARG A 332 11.90 -20.85 -17.54
CA ARG A 332 11.31 -19.74 -16.80
C ARG A 332 10.89 -20.10 -15.38
N TYR A 333 11.14 -21.34 -14.99
CA TYR A 333 10.93 -21.79 -13.62
C TYR A 333 12.27 -21.84 -12.88
N ILE A 334 12.32 -21.14 -11.74
CA ILE A 334 13.40 -21.22 -10.77
C ILE A 334 12.78 -21.80 -9.50
N GLY A 335 12.95 -23.08 -9.28
CA GLY A 335 12.38 -23.80 -8.13
C GLY A 335 13.22 -23.66 -6.87
N ALA A 336 12.80 -24.34 -5.81
CA ALA A 336 13.51 -24.37 -4.55
C ALA A 336 14.06 -25.79 -4.28
N PRO A 337 15.25 -25.92 -3.69
CA PRO A 337 15.81 -27.24 -3.37
C PRO A 337 14.97 -28.01 -2.34
N THR A 338 14.16 -27.32 -1.56
CA THR A 338 13.28 -27.89 -0.54
C THR A 338 11.91 -28.31 -1.06
N VAL A 339 11.60 -28.06 -2.35
CA VAL A 339 10.31 -28.38 -2.97
C VAL A 339 10.52 -29.43 -4.04
N THR A 340 10.52 -30.70 -3.63
CA THR A 340 10.79 -31.86 -4.52
C THR A 340 9.72 -32.95 -4.44
N ASP A 341 8.73 -32.78 -3.54
CA ASP A 341 7.69 -33.78 -3.31
C ASP A 341 6.45 -33.57 -4.19
N THR A 342 5.71 -34.66 -4.44
CA THR A 342 4.50 -34.65 -5.26
C THR A 342 3.32 -33.90 -4.62
N ASP A 343 3.34 -33.66 -3.32
CA ASP A 343 2.29 -32.93 -2.62
C ASP A 343 2.35 -31.43 -2.92
N ARG A 344 3.54 -30.94 -3.26
CA ARG A 344 3.80 -29.52 -3.60
C ARG A 344 4.00 -29.30 -5.11
N ILE A 345 4.14 -30.39 -5.90
CA ILE A 345 4.29 -30.33 -7.37
C ILE A 345 3.25 -31.24 -8.00
N ARG A 346 2.12 -30.70 -8.48
CA ARG A 346 1.01 -31.49 -9.00
C ARG A 346 0.87 -31.44 -10.52
N GLY A 347 0.45 -32.58 -11.09
CA GLY A 347 0.10 -32.70 -12.52
C GLY A 347 1.31 -32.77 -13.46
N PHE A 348 2.53 -32.86 -12.92
CA PHE A 348 3.75 -33.15 -13.65
C PHE A 348 4.11 -34.63 -13.49
N SER A 349 4.64 -35.24 -14.53
CA SER A 349 5.20 -36.59 -14.47
C SER A 349 6.57 -36.60 -13.78
N GLU A 350 7.03 -37.75 -13.31
CA GLU A 350 8.36 -37.91 -12.71
C GLU A 350 9.47 -37.38 -13.64
N ALA A 351 9.42 -37.74 -14.91
CA ALA A 351 10.38 -37.25 -15.91
C ALA A 351 10.34 -35.73 -16.14
N GLU A 352 9.18 -35.11 -15.95
CA GLU A 352 9.07 -33.64 -15.99
C GLU A 352 9.65 -33.02 -14.71
N MET A 353 9.41 -33.63 -13.54
CA MET A 353 9.95 -33.14 -12.27
C MET A 353 11.48 -33.24 -12.22
N GLU A 354 12.07 -34.31 -12.77
CA GLU A 354 13.53 -34.45 -12.89
C GLU A 354 14.20 -33.38 -13.77
N GLN A 355 13.44 -32.81 -14.71
CA GLN A 355 13.92 -31.74 -15.61
C GLN A 355 13.68 -30.33 -15.06
N MET A 356 12.96 -30.18 -13.95
CA MET A 356 12.72 -28.89 -13.33
C MET A 356 13.97 -28.32 -12.70
N ASP A 357 14.02 -27.00 -12.64
CA ASP A 357 15.01 -26.32 -11.82
C ASP A 357 14.63 -26.42 -10.34
N HIS A 358 15.47 -27.03 -9.53
CA HIS A 358 15.34 -27.10 -8.08
C HIS A 358 16.49 -26.38 -7.37
N THR A 359 17.19 -25.49 -8.07
CA THR A 359 18.40 -24.87 -7.51
C THR A 359 18.12 -23.61 -6.69
N GLY A 360 17.04 -22.90 -6.97
CA GLY A 360 16.77 -21.58 -6.36
C GLY A 360 17.80 -20.50 -6.73
N ILE A 361 18.52 -20.71 -7.84
CA ILE A 361 19.66 -19.89 -8.26
C ILE A 361 19.41 -19.32 -9.64
N VAL A 362 19.62 -18.02 -9.82
CA VAL A 362 19.66 -17.37 -11.12
C VAL A 362 20.90 -17.84 -11.85
N LYS A 363 20.71 -18.52 -12.99
CA LYS A 363 21.82 -19.01 -13.82
C LYS A 363 22.56 -17.84 -14.49
N ASP A 364 23.81 -18.09 -14.86
CA ASP A 364 24.69 -17.15 -15.61
C ASP A 364 25.10 -15.88 -14.85
N VAL A 365 24.96 -15.85 -13.50
CA VAL A 365 25.52 -14.80 -12.64
C VAL A 365 27.03 -15.05 -12.48
N ARG A 366 27.85 -14.14 -13.04
CA ARG A 366 29.31 -14.32 -13.09
C ARG A 366 30.04 -13.77 -11.89
N ASP A 367 29.55 -12.66 -11.34
CA ASP A 367 30.10 -12.03 -10.13
C ASP A 367 29.40 -12.53 -8.84
N ASN A 368 29.81 -11.99 -7.70
CA ASN A 368 29.25 -12.38 -6.40
C ASN A 368 27.89 -11.71 -6.12
N THR A 369 26.99 -11.66 -7.11
CA THR A 369 25.65 -11.11 -6.92
C THR A 369 24.71 -12.16 -6.33
N ILE A 370 23.92 -11.75 -5.33
CA ILE A 370 22.81 -12.48 -4.71
C ILE A 370 21.52 -11.66 -4.87
N PHE A 371 20.36 -12.29 -4.65
CA PHE A 371 19.06 -11.65 -4.79
C PHE A 371 18.30 -11.70 -3.48
N LEU A 372 18.05 -10.52 -2.90
CA LEU A 372 17.17 -10.36 -1.75
C LEU A 372 15.73 -10.28 -2.25
N THR A 373 14.87 -11.14 -1.76
CA THR A 373 13.45 -11.11 -2.14
C THR A 373 12.55 -11.13 -0.91
N PHE A 374 11.41 -10.42 -1.02
CA PHE A 374 10.50 -10.18 0.09
C PHE A 374 9.06 -10.47 -0.32
N ASP A 375 8.41 -11.36 0.40
CA ASP A 375 7.07 -11.84 0.10
C ASP A 375 6.00 -11.16 0.97
N ASP A 376 4.75 -11.29 0.56
CA ASP A 376 3.53 -10.91 1.25
C ASP A 376 3.16 -9.42 1.17
N TRP A 377 2.66 -8.86 2.28
CA TRP A 377 2.33 -7.46 2.50
C TRP A 377 2.35 -7.15 3.99
N GLY A 378 2.99 -6.08 4.36
CA GLY A 378 3.09 -5.60 5.73
C GLY A 378 2.45 -4.22 5.93
N THR A 379 2.74 -3.62 7.07
CA THR A 379 2.35 -2.24 7.38
C THR A 379 3.49 -1.27 7.07
N ASP A 380 3.20 0.03 7.20
CA ASP A 380 4.25 1.07 7.13
C ASP A 380 5.37 0.83 8.16
N VAL A 381 5.10 0.12 9.26
CA VAL A 381 6.13 -0.20 10.26
C VAL A 381 7.16 -1.16 9.67
N SER A 382 6.77 -2.35 9.30
CA SER A 382 7.71 -3.38 8.83
C SER A 382 8.36 -3.03 7.49
N ILE A 383 7.57 -2.53 6.53
CA ILE A 383 8.07 -2.24 5.19
C ILE A 383 9.04 -1.04 5.20
N ASN A 384 8.73 0.05 5.91
CA ASN A 384 9.66 1.17 5.98
C ASN A 384 10.96 0.83 6.71
N HIS A 385 10.90 0.01 7.76
CA HIS A 385 12.11 -0.46 8.43
C HIS A 385 13.01 -1.20 7.44
N LEU A 386 12.42 -2.08 6.64
CA LEU A 386 13.14 -2.78 5.59
C LEU A 386 13.69 -1.82 4.52
N LEU A 387 12.87 -0.89 4.02
CA LEU A 387 13.31 0.10 3.02
C LEU A 387 14.42 1.00 3.55
N TYR A 388 14.38 1.38 4.83
CA TYR A 388 15.45 2.15 5.48
C TYR A 388 16.78 1.39 5.42
N VAL A 389 16.80 0.12 5.80
CA VAL A 389 18.01 -0.71 5.75
C VAL A 389 18.52 -0.86 4.32
N LEU A 390 17.63 -1.13 3.37
CA LEU A 390 18.02 -1.28 1.97
C LEU A 390 18.62 0.02 1.40
N ARG A 391 18.04 1.19 1.71
CA ARG A 391 18.62 2.49 1.31
C ARG A 391 19.96 2.76 1.95
N LYS A 392 20.10 2.53 3.27
CA LYS A 392 21.32 2.70 4.04
C LYS A 392 22.52 1.98 3.41
N HIS A 393 22.30 0.78 2.87
CA HIS A 393 23.33 -0.06 2.26
C HIS A 393 23.31 -0.04 0.72
N HIS A 394 22.53 0.85 0.10
CA HIS A 394 22.35 0.87 -1.36
C HIS A 394 21.96 -0.49 -1.95
N ALA A 395 21.33 -1.33 -1.13
CA ALA A 395 20.92 -2.68 -1.50
C ALA A 395 19.62 -2.65 -2.34
N LYS A 396 19.53 -3.53 -3.33
CA LYS A 396 18.36 -3.70 -4.17
C LYS A 396 17.72 -5.06 -3.94
N GLY A 397 16.40 -5.14 -4.15
CA GLY A 397 15.64 -6.37 -3.97
C GLY A 397 14.44 -6.47 -4.91
N THR A 398 13.75 -7.60 -4.85
CA THR A 398 12.51 -7.87 -5.57
C THR A 398 11.41 -8.20 -4.57
N PHE A 399 10.29 -7.51 -4.67
CA PHE A 399 9.15 -7.61 -3.75
C PHE A 399 7.99 -8.35 -4.43
N PHE A 400 7.60 -9.49 -3.89
CA PHE A 400 6.47 -10.30 -4.35
C PHE A 400 5.23 -9.98 -3.51
N ILE A 401 4.29 -9.26 -4.10
CA ILE A 401 3.21 -8.57 -3.39
C ILE A 401 1.91 -9.36 -3.40
N ILE A 402 1.31 -9.54 -2.21
CA ILE A 402 -0.10 -9.90 -2.06
C ILE A 402 -0.95 -8.63 -2.22
N THR A 403 -1.87 -8.60 -3.18
CA THR A 403 -2.44 -7.34 -3.64
C THR A 403 -3.81 -6.98 -3.09
N TRP A 404 -4.56 -7.91 -2.46
CA TRP A 404 -5.94 -7.68 -2.04
C TRP A 404 -6.15 -6.45 -1.13
N ASN A 405 -5.11 -6.06 -0.40
CA ASN A 405 -5.14 -4.95 0.55
C ASN A 405 -4.35 -3.70 0.09
N VAL A 406 -3.64 -3.76 -1.03
CA VAL A 406 -2.81 -2.65 -1.55
C VAL A 406 -3.61 -1.37 -1.74
N LYS A 407 -4.86 -1.47 -2.24
CA LYS A 407 -5.77 -0.32 -2.42
C LYS A 407 -6.02 0.52 -1.15
N ASN A 408 -5.77 -0.03 0.04
CA ASN A 408 -5.91 0.70 1.31
C ASN A 408 -4.65 1.50 1.67
N ASN A 409 -3.50 1.19 1.05
CA ASN A 409 -2.25 1.91 1.23
C ASN A 409 -1.37 1.82 -0.04
N PRO A 410 -1.85 2.32 -1.20
CA PRO A 410 -1.10 2.22 -2.45
C PRO A 410 0.19 3.05 -2.42
N ASN A 411 0.25 4.10 -1.60
CA ASN A 411 1.44 4.93 -1.41
C ASN A 411 2.64 4.12 -0.93
N LEU A 412 2.42 3.12 -0.09
CA LEU A 412 3.48 2.25 0.43
C LEU A 412 4.07 1.38 -0.67
N LEU A 413 3.23 0.77 -1.51
CA LEU A 413 3.71 0.02 -2.68
C LEU A 413 4.45 0.92 -3.67
N ARG A 414 3.92 2.12 -3.91
CA ARG A 414 4.57 3.12 -4.77
C ARG A 414 5.96 3.50 -4.24
N ALA A 415 6.11 3.62 -2.91
CA ALA A 415 7.39 3.93 -2.28
C ALA A 415 8.42 2.80 -2.47
N ILE A 416 8.02 1.52 -2.37
CA ILE A 416 8.92 0.38 -2.65
C ILE A 416 9.49 0.49 -4.07
N ALA A 417 8.64 0.74 -5.06
CA ALA A 417 9.07 0.90 -6.44
C ALA A 417 9.96 2.14 -6.64
N ALA A 418 9.61 3.29 -6.02
CA ALA A 418 10.37 4.54 -6.11
C ALA A 418 11.77 4.41 -5.49
N ASP A 419 11.95 3.57 -4.47
CA ASP A 419 13.25 3.25 -3.88
C ASP A 419 14.14 2.37 -4.79
N GLY A 420 13.62 2.01 -5.98
CA GLY A 420 14.40 1.34 -7.01
C GLY A 420 14.40 -0.18 -6.91
N HIS A 421 13.34 -0.76 -6.36
CA HIS A 421 13.15 -2.20 -6.26
C HIS A 421 12.23 -2.74 -7.36
N ASP A 422 12.36 -4.03 -7.69
CA ASP A 422 11.41 -4.73 -8.54
C ASP A 422 10.12 -5.03 -7.77
N ILE A 423 9.01 -4.91 -8.45
CA ILE A 423 7.68 -5.31 -7.98
C ILE A 423 7.22 -6.52 -8.79
N ALA A 424 6.77 -7.55 -8.10
CA ALA A 424 6.31 -8.80 -8.67
C ALA A 424 5.03 -9.29 -7.97
N SER A 425 4.33 -10.26 -8.54
CA SER A 425 3.09 -10.77 -7.98
C SER A 425 3.30 -11.97 -7.05
N HIS A 426 2.60 -11.95 -5.90
CA HIS A 426 2.44 -13.09 -4.98
C HIS A 426 0.97 -13.49 -4.84
N THR A 427 0.19 -13.41 -5.93
CA THR A 427 -1.27 -13.54 -6.00
C THR A 427 -2.03 -12.36 -5.37
N ASN A 428 -3.34 -12.36 -5.55
CA ASN A 428 -4.18 -11.38 -4.88
C ASN A 428 -4.46 -11.78 -3.41
N ARG A 429 -4.76 -13.05 -3.13
CA ARG A 429 -5.24 -13.53 -1.82
C ARG A 429 -4.35 -14.53 -1.11
N HIS A 430 -3.11 -14.71 -1.54
CA HIS A 430 -2.16 -15.68 -1.00
C HIS A 430 -2.70 -17.13 -1.00
N ARG A 431 -3.45 -17.52 -2.03
CA ARG A 431 -3.94 -18.88 -2.18
C ARG A 431 -2.89 -19.75 -2.89
N PRO A 432 -2.54 -20.92 -2.35
CA PRO A 432 -1.61 -21.84 -3.02
C PRO A 432 -2.26 -22.45 -4.26
N MET A 433 -1.44 -22.79 -5.28
CA MET A 433 -1.92 -23.46 -6.49
C MET A 433 -2.44 -24.87 -6.22
N VAL A 434 -1.96 -25.51 -5.17
CA VAL A 434 -2.33 -26.87 -4.78
C VAL A 434 -2.72 -26.91 -3.34
N TRP A 435 -3.65 -27.81 -3.05
CA TRP A 435 -4.03 -28.15 -1.69
C TRP A 435 -2.89 -28.93 -1.03
N GLN A 436 -2.39 -28.44 0.09
CA GLN A 436 -1.40 -29.13 0.92
C GLN A 436 -2.07 -29.75 2.13
N THR A 437 -1.92 -31.05 2.28
CA THR A 437 -2.54 -31.81 3.39
C THR A 437 -1.77 -31.72 4.71
N SER A 438 -0.49 -31.35 4.69
CA SER A 438 0.39 -31.62 5.82
C SER A 438 0.73 -30.49 6.76
N ASN A 439 0.74 -29.20 6.35
CA ASN A 439 1.27 -28.16 7.24
C ASN A 439 0.52 -26.82 7.29
N TYR A 440 -0.45 -26.59 6.44
CA TYR A 440 -1.19 -25.34 6.42
C TYR A 440 -2.68 -25.61 6.69
N GLY A 441 -3.03 -25.73 7.96
CA GLY A 441 -4.38 -25.79 8.54
C GLY A 441 -5.51 -26.19 7.59
N GLY A 442 -5.86 -27.43 7.58
CA GLY A 442 -6.73 -28.16 6.66
C GLY A 442 -8.13 -27.66 6.33
N ASN A 443 -8.40 -26.35 6.35
CA ASN A 443 -9.73 -25.79 6.14
C ASN A 443 -9.82 -24.78 4.97
N MET A 444 -8.81 -24.67 4.10
CA MET A 444 -8.93 -23.79 2.93
C MET A 444 -9.58 -24.57 1.78
N THR A 445 -10.74 -24.10 1.32
CA THR A 445 -11.37 -24.60 0.11
C THR A 445 -10.45 -24.35 -1.08
N PRO A 446 -10.11 -25.37 -1.89
CA PRO A 446 -9.33 -25.16 -3.10
C PRO A 446 -10.04 -24.19 -4.05
N MET A 447 -9.30 -23.34 -4.73
CA MET A 447 -9.83 -22.54 -5.83
C MET A 447 -10.00 -23.42 -7.06
N THR A 448 -11.03 -23.15 -7.88
CA THR A 448 -11.09 -23.69 -9.23
C THR A 448 -9.99 -23.06 -10.10
N GLU A 449 -9.74 -23.62 -11.29
CA GLU A 449 -8.76 -23.04 -12.21
C GLU A 449 -9.17 -21.62 -12.66
N GLU A 450 -10.47 -21.39 -12.85
CA GLU A 450 -11.01 -20.09 -13.22
C GLU A 450 -10.87 -19.07 -12.07
N GLU A 451 -11.18 -19.46 -10.84
CA GLU A 451 -10.97 -18.60 -9.66
C GLU A 451 -9.50 -18.26 -9.46
N TYR A 452 -8.61 -19.21 -9.70
CA TYR A 452 -7.17 -18.98 -9.59
C TYR A 452 -6.66 -18.02 -10.69
N ALA A 453 -7.10 -18.23 -11.94
CA ALA A 453 -6.77 -17.35 -13.04
C ALA A 453 -7.25 -15.91 -12.81
N GLU A 454 -8.45 -15.76 -12.25
CA GLU A 454 -9.00 -14.45 -11.87
C GLU A 454 -8.20 -13.81 -10.73
N ASP A 455 -7.82 -14.57 -9.69
CA ASP A 455 -7.02 -14.06 -8.58
C ASP A 455 -5.64 -13.54 -9.05
N VAL A 456 -5.02 -14.25 -9.97
CA VAL A 456 -3.74 -13.85 -10.60
C VAL A 456 -3.93 -12.60 -11.47
N ARG A 457 -5.01 -12.53 -12.26
CA ARG A 457 -5.35 -11.35 -13.10
C ARG A 457 -5.57 -10.11 -12.23
N LEU A 458 -6.39 -10.22 -11.19
CA LEU A 458 -6.66 -9.14 -10.25
C LEU A 458 -5.39 -8.64 -9.55
N SER A 459 -4.49 -9.58 -9.21
CA SER A 459 -3.19 -9.21 -8.64
C SER A 459 -2.42 -8.29 -9.57
N TYR A 460 -2.26 -8.67 -10.82
CA TYR A 460 -1.47 -7.88 -11.76
C TYR A 460 -2.10 -6.53 -12.09
N GLU A 461 -3.42 -6.48 -12.24
CA GLU A 461 -4.14 -5.23 -12.46
C GLU A 461 -3.97 -4.23 -11.30
N GLU A 462 -3.96 -4.70 -10.05
CA GLU A 462 -3.76 -3.82 -8.90
C GLU A 462 -2.31 -3.30 -8.85
N LEU A 463 -1.33 -4.12 -9.23
CA LEU A 463 0.05 -3.68 -9.38
C LEU A 463 0.19 -2.62 -10.49
N GLN A 464 -0.44 -2.84 -11.65
CA GLN A 464 -0.45 -1.86 -12.75
C GLN A 464 -1.06 -0.51 -12.33
N LYS A 465 -2.19 -0.52 -11.61
CA LYS A 465 -2.83 0.69 -11.09
C LYS A 465 -1.94 1.49 -10.14
N THR A 466 -0.98 0.84 -9.51
CA THR A 466 -0.15 1.46 -8.47
C THR A 466 1.24 1.84 -8.98
N VAL A 467 1.87 1.01 -9.80
CA VAL A 467 3.26 1.19 -10.22
C VAL A 467 3.50 1.03 -11.72
N GLY A 468 2.43 1.00 -12.53
CA GLY A 468 2.51 0.75 -13.97
C GLY A 468 3.23 1.82 -14.80
N ASP A 469 3.57 2.96 -14.23
CA ASP A 469 4.32 4.05 -14.85
C ASP A 469 5.73 4.23 -14.25
N VAL A 470 6.13 3.40 -13.26
CA VAL A 470 7.41 3.56 -12.57
C VAL A 470 8.54 2.90 -13.35
N MET A 471 9.57 3.69 -13.61
CA MET A 471 10.83 3.22 -14.23
C MET A 471 11.97 3.27 -13.22
N VAL A 472 12.81 2.25 -13.22
CA VAL A 472 14.03 2.15 -12.41
C VAL A 472 15.19 1.77 -13.34
N ASP A 473 16.20 2.62 -13.45
CA ASP A 473 17.38 2.42 -14.29
C ASP A 473 17.04 2.03 -15.74
N GLY A 474 16.02 2.69 -16.30
CA GLY A 474 15.57 2.44 -17.68
C GLY A 474 14.71 1.20 -17.90
N LYS A 475 14.31 0.51 -16.84
CA LYS A 475 13.42 -0.66 -16.87
C LYS A 475 12.15 -0.41 -16.07
N PRO A 476 11.00 -1.02 -16.40
CA PRO A 476 9.82 -1.01 -15.54
C PRO A 476 10.16 -1.56 -14.15
N ALA A 477 9.69 -0.89 -13.10
CA ALA A 477 9.74 -1.45 -11.74
C ALA A 477 8.80 -2.66 -11.60
N LEU A 478 7.64 -2.61 -12.27
CA LEU A 478 6.70 -3.73 -12.34
C LEU A 478 7.21 -4.78 -13.32
N THR A 479 7.47 -5.96 -12.81
CA THR A 479 7.94 -7.12 -13.56
C THR A 479 6.78 -8.08 -13.87
N HIS A 480 6.99 -9.01 -14.81
CA HIS A 480 6.11 -10.14 -15.05
C HIS A 480 6.59 -11.40 -14.31
N TYR A 481 7.10 -11.22 -13.07
CA TYR A 481 7.53 -12.33 -12.24
C TYR A 481 6.44 -12.69 -11.24
N PHE A 482 6.40 -13.97 -10.92
CA PHE A 482 5.41 -14.54 -10.04
C PHE A 482 6.08 -15.48 -9.04
N ARG A 483 5.71 -15.37 -7.76
CA ARG A 483 6.06 -16.38 -6.76
C ARG A 483 4.81 -17.10 -6.30
N PRO A 484 4.77 -18.44 -6.39
CA PRO A 484 3.64 -19.22 -5.88
C PRO A 484 3.60 -19.14 -4.36
N PRO A 485 2.45 -18.84 -3.74
CA PRO A 485 2.29 -19.00 -2.30
C PRO A 485 2.68 -20.40 -1.82
N THR A 486 3.42 -20.47 -0.73
CA THR A 486 3.97 -21.73 -0.18
C THR A 486 4.95 -22.46 -1.11
N LEU A 487 5.35 -21.85 -2.22
CA LEU A 487 6.18 -22.42 -3.30
C LEU A 487 5.57 -23.65 -3.99
N ALA A 488 4.33 -24.00 -3.69
CA ALA A 488 3.63 -25.13 -4.29
C ALA A 488 3.11 -24.78 -5.69
N ILE A 489 3.29 -25.67 -6.64
CA ILE A 489 2.90 -25.49 -8.03
C ILE A 489 2.02 -26.61 -8.56
N SER A 490 1.17 -26.29 -9.52
CA SER A 490 0.48 -27.28 -10.35
C SER A 490 0.67 -26.94 -11.82
N LYS A 491 0.62 -27.96 -12.68
CA LYS A 491 0.77 -27.78 -14.12
C LYS A 491 -0.31 -26.85 -14.70
N SER A 492 -1.56 -27.00 -14.25
CA SER A 492 -2.67 -26.12 -14.62
C SER A 492 -2.50 -24.70 -14.09
N GLY A 493 -2.10 -24.54 -12.83
CA GLY A 493 -1.82 -23.24 -12.23
C GLY A 493 -0.68 -22.49 -12.94
N ILE A 494 0.40 -23.18 -13.29
CA ILE A 494 1.49 -22.59 -14.11
C ILE A 494 0.98 -22.14 -15.47
N ARG A 495 0.11 -22.93 -16.13
CA ARG A 495 -0.52 -22.50 -17.37
C ARG A 495 -1.33 -21.22 -17.18
N SER A 496 -2.14 -21.15 -16.13
CA SER A 496 -2.93 -19.95 -15.83
C SER A 496 -2.05 -18.71 -15.65
N ILE A 497 -0.90 -18.85 -14.98
CA ILE A 497 0.07 -17.76 -14.78
C ILE A 497 0.69 -17.33 -16.11
N MET A 498 1.16 -18.28 -16.92
CA MET A 498 1.73 -17.98 -18.24
C MET A 498 0.67 -17.39 -19.18
N ASP A 499 -0.58 -17.84 -19.07
CA ASP A 499 -1.72 -17.31 -19.82
C ASP A 499 -2.12 -15.90 -19.38
N ALA A 500 -1.89 -15.55 -18.12
CA ALA A 500 -2.05 -14.20 -17.60
C ALA A 500 -0.87 -13.26 -17.95
N GLY A 501 0.17 -13.79 -18.60
CA GLY A 501 1.27 -13.00 -19.13
C GLY A 501 2.53 -12.97 -18.26
N PHE A 502 2.59 -13.72 -17.18
CA PHE A 502 3.81 -13.80 -16.38
C PHE A 502 4.91 -14.57 -17.13
N SER A 503 6.13 -14.04 -17.04
CA SER A 503 7.30 -14.54 -17.76
C SER A 503 8.19 -15.45 -16.93
N TYR A 504 8.19 -15.33 -15.62
CA TYR A 504 8.97 -16.16 -14.73
C TYR A 504 8.18 -16.59 -13.51
N ILE A 505 8.40 -17.84 -13.09
CA ILE A 505 7.92 -18.40 -11.83
C ILE A 505 9.16 -18.61 -10.95
N VAL A 506 9.24 -17.85 -9.85
CA VAL A 506 10.46 -17.72 -9.07
C VAL A 506 10.22 -18.17 -7.63
N SER A 507 10.88 -19.23 -7.23
CA SER A 507 11.09 -19.61 -5.83
C SER A 507 12.45 -19.07 -5.34
N GLY A 508 13.22 -19.83 -4.57
CA GLY A 508 14.52 -19.39 -4.10
C GLY A 508 15.32 -20.52 -3.48
N TYR A 509 16.60 -20.24 -3.22
CA TYR A 509 17.51 -21.21 -2.61
C TYR A 509 17.23 -21.38 -1.12
N GLU A 510 17.09 -20.29 -0.40
CA GLU A 510 16.89 -20.27 1.05
C GLU A 510 15.55 -19.62 1.39
N SER A 511 14.68 -20.37 2.09
CA SER A 511 13.54 -19.82 2.82
C SER A 511 13.98 -19.60 4.26
N THR A 512 14.05 -18.35 4.69
CA THR A 512 14.54 -18.02 6.03
C THR A 512 13.53 -18.30 7.14
N ASP A 513 12.26 -18.57 6.78
CA ASP A 513 11.13 -18.75 7.70
C ASP A 513 11.04 -17.63 8.78
N ASP A 514 11.40 -16.41 8.38
CA ASP A 514 11.60 -15.23 9.24
C ASP A 514 10.34 -14.81 10.02
N TYR A 515 9.15 -15.20 9.55
CA TYR A 515 7.87 -15.03 10.27
C TYR A 515 7.73 -15.90 11.52
N ALA A 516 8.59 -16.91 11.70
CA ALA A 516 8.56 -17.88 12.80
C ALA A 516 9.93 -18.05 13.49
N ILE A 517 10.95 -17.35 13.02
CA ILE A 517 12.33 -17.48 13.52
C ILE A 517 12.43 -16.96 14.97
N PRO A 518 13.16 -17.69 15.87
CA PRO A 518 13.10 -17.41 17.31
C PRO A 518 13.97 -16.22 17.77
N SER A 519 14.96 -15.79 16.98
CA SER A 519 15.89 -14.74 17.40
C SER A 519 16.62 -14.08 16.23
N LEU A 520 17.17 -12.89 16.47
CA LEU A 520 18.02 -12.17 15.53
C LEU A 520 19.25 -13.02 15.10
N GLN A 521 19.88 -13.72 16.05
CA GLN A 521 21.04 -14.56 15.72
C GLN A 521 20.65 -15.72 14.78
N ALA A 522 19.49 -16.34 14.98
CA ALA A 522 18.99 -17.38 14.10
C ALA A 522 18.72 -16.81 12.70
N MET A 523 18.17 -15.59 12.61
CA MET A 523 17.91 -14.92 11.34
C MET A 523 19.20 -14.58 10.60
N ILE A 524 20.22 -14.06 11.28
CA ILE A 524 21.55 -13.83 10.71
C ILE A 524 22.14 -15.16 10.16
N GLY A 525 21.94 -16.25 10.90
CA GLY A 525 22.38 -17.59 10.46
C GLY A 525 21.68 -18.05 9.18
N ALA A 526 20.36 -17.92 9.09
CA ALA A 526 19.56 -18.29 7.92
C ALA A 526 19.95 -17.47 6.67
N ILE A 527 20.04 -16.16 6.81
CA ILE A 527 20.49 -15.30 5.69
C ILE A 527 21.92 -15.68 5.27
N SER A 528 22.83 -15.89 6.22
CA SER A 528 24.21 -16.27 5.91
C SER A 528 24.30 -17.61 5.18
N HIS A 529 23.48 -18.60 5.53
CA HIS A 529 23.38 -19.87 4.84
C HIS A 529 22.91 -19.71 3.38
N GLY A 530 21.98 -18.82 3.14
CA GLY A 530 21.54 -18.47 1.77
C GLY A 530 22.61 -17.78 0.94
N ILE A 531 23.49 -16.99 1.58
CA ILE A 531 24.55 -16.22 0.91
C ILE A 531 25.80 -17.07 0.63
N TYR A 532 26.22 -17.89 1.59
CA TYR A 532 27.50 -18.60 1.51
C TYR A 532 27.33 -20.11 1.40
N ASP A 533 28.24 -20.76 0.67
CA ASP A 533 28.37 -22.21 0.63
C ASP A 533 29.12 -22.75 1.88
N GLU A 534 29.22 -24.07 2.00
CA GLU A 534 29.92 -24.73 3.11
C GLU A 534 31.42 -24.35 3.21
N LYS A 535 32.02 -23.87 2.13
CA LYS A 535 33.40 -23.41 2.08
C LYS A 535 33.54 -21.92 2.38
N GLY A 536 32.43 -21.24 2.59
CA GLY A 536 32.36 -19.80 2.84
C GLY A 536 32.52 -18.93 1.59
N ASN A 537 32.35 -19.48 0.38
CA ASN A 537 32.28 -18.70 -0.85
C ASN A 537 30.88 -18.16 -1.07
N VAL A 538 30.75 -17.03 -1.76
CA VAL A 538 29.43 -16.49 -2.13
C VAL A 538 28.72 -17.43 -3.11
N ARG A 539 27.49 -17.80 -2.79
CA ARG A 539 26.61 -18.59 -3.64
C ARG A 539 26.00 -17.69 -4.72
N LYS A 540 26.75 -17.52 -5.81
CA LYS A 540 26.38 -16.62 -6.92
C LYS A 540 25.01 -16.94 -7.46
N GLY A 541 24.18 -15.93 -7.63
CA GLY A 541 22.82 -16.07 -8.13
C GLY A 541 21.80 -16.60 -7.12
N SER A 542 22.19 -16.84 -5.87
CA SER A 542 21.28 -17.31 -4.82
C SER A 542 20.14 -16.33 -4.60
N ILE A 543 18.91 -16.84 -4.53
CA ILE A 543 17.70 -16.09 -4.21
C ILE A 543 17.31 -16.41 -2.76
N LEU A 544 17.28 -15.37 -1.91
CA LEU A 544 16.84 -15.48 -0.53
C LEU A 544 15.38 -15.08 -0.42
N ILE A 545 14.55 -15.93 0.19
CA ILE A 545 13.13 -15.66 0.44
C ILE A 545 12.98 -15.19 1.88
N MET A 546 12.53 -13.98 2.02
CA MET A 546 12.20 -13.31 3.28
C MET A 546 10.79 -12.72 3.16
N HIS A 547 10.27 -12.15 4.24
CA HIS A 547 8.94 -11.55 4.24
C HIS A 547 9.01 -10.10 4.72
N MET A 548 8.07 -9.28 4.21
CA MET A 548 7.92 -7.88 4.62
C MET A 548 6.78 -7.69 5.63
N THR A 549 6.26 -8.77 6.20
CA THR A 549 5.15 -8.74 7.18
C THR A 549 5.62 -8.26 8.55
N ASP A 550 4.69 -7.76 9.38
CA ASP A 550 5.00 -7.36 10.75
C ASP A 550 5.42 -8.53 11.67
N LYS A 551 5.26 -9.76 11.22
CA LYS A 551 5.75 -10.97 11.91
C LYS A 551 7.23 -11.22 11.68
N ALA A 552 7.78 -10.75 10.57
CA ALA A 552 9.20 -10.89 10.20
C ALA A 552 10.06 -9.85 10.96
N GLN A 553 9.95 -9.82 12.26
CA GLN A 553 10.47 -8.75 13.12
C GLN A 553 12.00 -8.62 13.15
N TYR A 554 12.74 -9.66 12.74
CA TYR A 554 14.21 -9.66 12.75
C TYR A 554 14.82 -9.45 11.37
N THR A 555 14.03 -9.41 10.30
CA THR A 555 14.53 -9.38 8.92
C THR A 555 15.35 -8.13 8.65
N ALA A 556 14.82 -6.95 8.95
CA ALA A 556 15.53 -5.69 8.73
C ALA A 556 16.82 -5.59 9.56
N GLU A 557 16.75 -5.95 10.86
CA GLU A 557 17.92 -5.92 11.77
C GLU A 557 19.01 -6.89 11.33
N ALA A 558 18.64 -8.10 10.90
CA ALA A 558 19.62 -9.09 10.44
C ALA A 558 20.27 -8.65 9.12
N LEU A 559 19.49 -8.06 8.21
CA LEU A 559 20.02 -7.50 6.97
C LEU A 559 20.98 -6.35 7.25
N ASP A 560 20.63 -5.42 8.15
CA ASP A 560 21.52 -4.31 8.51
C ASP A 560 22.87 -4.81 9.04
N TYR A 561 22.85 -5.82 9.92
CA TYR A 561 24.08 -6.43 10.42
C TYR A 561 24.92 -7.05 9.30
N ILE A 562 24.31 -7.88 8.45
CA ILE A 562 25.01 -8.60 7.38
C ILE A 562 25.55 -7.64 6.34
N LEU A 563 24.76 -6.64 5.93
CA LEU A 563 25.18 -5.65 4.95
C LEU A 563 26.29 -4.75 5.52
N THR A 564 26.22 -4.34 6.79
CA THR A 564 27.29 -3.60 7.47
C THR A 564 28.61 -4.37 7.45
N VAL A 565 28.57 -5.67 7.76
CA VAL A 565 29.77 -6.54 7.68
C VAL A 565 30.27 -6.67 6.24
N ASN A 566 29.37 -6.78 5.27
CA ASN A 566 29.71 -6.87 3.86
C ASN A 566 30.34 -5.57 3.33
N ASP A 567 29.80 -4.42 3.70
CA ASP A 567 30.28 -3.10 3.27
C ASP A 567 31.68 -2.81 3.81
N ALA A 568 31.99 -3.30 5.03
CA ALA A 568 33.31 -3.19 5.64
C ALA A 568 34.39 -4.08 5.00
N ARG A 569 34.05 -5.00 4.09
CA ARG A 569 35.00 -5.86 3.38
C ARG A 569 35.70 -5.11 2.26
N ASP A 570 36.97 -5.46 2.04
CA ASP A 570 37.70 -4.99 0.86
C ASP A 570 37.04 -5.45 -0.44
N ASP A 571 37.15 -4.66 -1.50
CA ASP A 571 36.48 -4.97 -2.79
C ASP A 571 36.98 -6.29 -3.42
N ASN A 572 38.18 -6.72 -3.08
CA ASN A 572 38.77 -7.98 -3.55
C ASN A 572 38.52 -9.16 -2.59
N ASP A 573 37.78 -8.96 -1.48
CA ASP A 573 37.44 -10.04 -0.57
C ASP A 573 36.50 -11.03 -1.31
N PRO A 574 36.87 -12.31 -1.45
CA PRO A 574 36.02 -13.30 -2.13
C PRO A 574 34.68 -13.52 -1.45
N LYS A 575 34.53 -13.10 -0.19
CA LYS A 575 33.29 -13.14 0.57
C LYS A 575 32.41 -11.89 0.41
N LYS A 576 32.94 -10.84 -0.25
CA LYS A 576 32.15 -9.65 -0.54
C LYS A 576 31.12 -9.97 -1.62
N PHE A 577 29.85 -9.65 -1.37
CA PHE A 577 28.77 -9.86 -2.31
C PHE A 577 28.10 -8.53 -2.70
N LYS A 578 27.34 -8.58 -3.79
CA LYS A 578 26.47 -7.52 -4.25
C LYS A 578 25.03 -7.98 -4.17
N THR A 579 24.12 -7.06 -3.97
CA THR A 579 22.69 -7.31 -4.11
C THR A 579 22.20 -6.81 -5.47
N GLY A 580 21.36 -7.59 -6.14
CA GLY A 580 20.79 -7.25 -7.44
C GLY A 580 19.26 -7.36 -7.47
N ARG A 581 18.66 -6.74 -8.47
CA ARG A 581 17.26 -7.00 -8.84
C ARG A 581 17.19 -8.22 -9.77
N LEU A 582 16.13 -9.01 -9.66
CA LEU A 582 15.93 -10.12 -10.60
C LEU A 582 15.83 -9.62 -12.05
N SER A 583 15.23 -8.43 -12.29
CA SER A 583 15.09 -7.83 -13.62
C SER A 583 16.42 -7.43 -14.27
N ASP A 584 17.51 -7.36 -13.52
CA ASP A 584 18.83 -7.10 -14.08
C ASP A 584 19.44 -8.35 -14.76
N HIS A 585 18.96 -9.53 -14.38
CA HIS A 585 19.48 -10.82 -14.87
C HIS A 585 18.45 -11.65 -15.63
N LEU A 586 17.16 -11.61 -15.23
CA LEU A 586 16.10 -12.34 -15.91
C LEU A 586 15.52 -11.49 -17.03
N LYS A 587 15.58 -11.98 -18.24
CA LYS A 587 15.03 -11.27 -19.42
C LYS A 587 13.51 -11.36 -19.39
N GLU A 588 12.84 -10.24 -19.33
CA GLU A 588 11.41 -10.18 -19.51
C GLU A 588 10.99 -10.42 -20.96
N GLY A 589 9.81 -10.94 -21.10
CA GLY A 589 9.03 -10.95 -22.33
C GLY A 589 9.03 -12.27 -23.08
N TYR A 590 7.83 -12.63 -23.45
CA TYR A 590 7.57 -13.61 -24.51
C TYR A 590 7.90 -13.05 -25.91
N ASP A 591 8.19 -11.75 -26.05
CA ASP A 591 8.46 -11.10 -27.34
C ASP A 591 9.67 -11.66 -28.05
N GLN A 592 10.68 -12.07 -27.29
CA GLN A 592 11.83 -12.77 -27.86
C GLN A 592 11.51 -14.22 -28.27
N SER A 593 10.41 -14.78 -27.78
CA SER A 593 9.92 -16.10 -28.20
C SER A 593 9.13 -16.04 -29.51
N ARG A 594 8.76 -14.86 -29.99
CA ARG A 594 8.07 -14.72 -31.30
C ARG A 594 8.85 -15.33 -32.45
N GLU A 595 10.13 -15.05 -32.52
CA GLU A 595 11.03 -15.62 -33.56
C GLU A 595 11.44 -17.05 -33.20
N MET A 596 11.70 -17.31 -31.89
CA MET A 596 12.06 -18.64 -31.43
C MET A 596 10.91 -19.66 -31.47
N THR A 597 9.65 -19.24 -31.27
CA THR A 597 8.50 -20.16 -31.34
C THR A 597 8.25 -20.68 -32.76
N GLY A 598 8.43 -19.87 -33.79
CA GLY A 598 8.32 -20.30 -35.20
C GLY A 598 9.38 -21.31 -35.58
N ASP A 599 10.60 -21.12 -35.12
CA ASP A 599 11.73 -22.03 -35.40
C ASP A 599 11.71 -23.29 -34.54
N LEU A 600 11.20 -23.20 -33.30
CA LEU A 600 11.08 -24.35 -32.39
C LEU A 600 9.95 -25.31 -32.84
N GLU A 601 8.82 -24.78 -33.27
CA GLU A 601 7.75 -25.60 -33.85
C GLU A 601 8.25 -26.35 -35.09
N LYS A 602 9.06 -25.70 -35.92
CA LYS A 602 9.71 -26.33 -37.09
C LYS A 602 10.73 -27.40 -36.67
N HIS A 603 11.53 -27.13 -35.61
CA HIS A 603 12.54 -28.08 -35.14
C HIS A 603 11.94 -29.30 -34.44
N LEU A 604 10.85 -29.13 -33.71
CA LEU A 604 10.14 -30.20 -33.01
C LEU A 604 9.32 -31.06 -33.99
N SER A 605 8.73 -30.45 -35.02
CA SER A 605 8.06 -31.19 -36.10
C SER A 605 9.05 -32.01 -36.95
N TYR A 606 10.29 -31.54 -37.12
CA TYR A 606 11.33 -32.25 -37.86
C TYR A 606 11.92 -33.45 -37.12
N LYS A 607 12.02 -33.38 -35.78
CA LYS A 607 12.47 -34.53 -34.95
C LYS A 607 11.42 -35.62 -34.76
N GLY A 608 10.14 -35.32 -34.98
CA GLY A 608 9.05 -36.29 -34.94
C GLY A 608 8.89 -37.12 -36.19
N SER A 609 9.52 -36.75 -37.30
CA SER A 609 9.44 -37.46 -38.59
C SER A 609 10.61 -38.41 -38.89
N CYS A 610 11.58 -38.54 -38.01
CA CYS A 610 12.73 -39.47 -38.15
C CYS A 610 12.64 -40.67 -37.20
N GLY A 611 11.50 -41.38 -37.19
CA GLY A 611 11.28 -42.58 -36.41
C GLY A 611 10.42 -43.58 -37.13
N HIS A 612 10.94 -44.20 -38.21
CA HIS A 612 10.56 -45.52 -38.71
C HIS A 612 11.78 -46.24 -39.20
#